data_e51871281af1156e2a1fb84916c15092
#
_entry.id   e51871281af1156e2a1fb84916c15092
#
_cell.length_a   1.000
_cell.length_b   1.000
_cell.length_c   1.000
_cell.angle_alpha   90.00
_cell.angle_beta   90.00
_cell.angle_gamma   90.00
#
_symmetry.space_group_name_H-M   'P 1'
#
loop_
_entity.id
_entity.type
_entity.pdbx_description
1 polymer ?
#
loop_
_entity_poly.entity_id
_entity_poly.type
_entity_poly.pdbx_seq_one_letter_code
_entity_poly.pdbx_strand_id
1 'polypeptide(L)'
;KATLTVYAAGSGSLTAAWVGAAGQSVHQYSGDRVTTIDLGDVPKDASALKITADTKVTADVTVSRDGNGNQSDFALIGAAQTDDRSAAVIPSGLDGRVSVVNASLSSKQMHMTGYDDKGAAVGEKTITVDAGAAASFDASDLGKNVFAVAADGKGLAWGVRLSSSAVSDAKLAGIAYIGATPLMPLQERIWARSDMT
;
A
#
# COMPACT_ATOMS: atom_id res chain seq x y z
N LYS A 1 1.69 -13.91 -6.02
CA LYS A 1 1.93 -13.44 -7.41
C LYS A 1 1.45 -12.02 -7.57
N ALA A 2 1.93 -11.31 -8.59
CA ALA A 2 1.51 -9.95 -8.89
C ALA A 2 1.15 -9.80 -10.37
N THR A 3 0.07 -9.08 -10.63
CA THR A 3 -0.38 -8.72 -11.98
C THR A 3 -0.61 -7.22 -12.03
N LEU A 4 0.01 -6.54 -12.99
CA LEU A 4 -0.13 -5.11 -13.21
C LEU A 4 -1.17 -4.87 -14.29
N THR A 5 -2.16 -4.05 -14.00
CA THR A 5 -3.18 -3.60 -14.94
C THR A 5 -2.91 -2.14 -15.28
N VAL A 6 -2.80 -1.81 -16.56
CA VAL A 6 -2.47 -0.47 -17.05
C VAL A 6 -3.48 -0.01 -18.07
N TYR A 7 -3.94 1.23 -17.92
CA TYR A 7 -4.68 1.96 -18.95
C TYR A 7 -3.92 3.25 -19.33
N ALA A 8 -3.78 3.49 -20.61
CA ALA A 8 -3.16 4.69 -21.14
C ALA A 8 -3.90 5.18 -22.40
N ALA A 9 -3.94 6.50 -22.61
CA ALA A 9 -4.52 7.08 -23.83
C ALA A 9 -3.66 6.89 -25.09
N GLY A 10 -2.37 6.62 -24.93
CA GLY A 10 -1.41 6.37 -26.02
C GLY A 10 -0.62 5.10 -25.78
N SER A 11 -0.10 4.50 -26.83
CA SER A 11 0.82 3.36 -26.73
C SER A 11 2.20 3.82 -26.27
N GLY A 12 2.92 2.94 -25.59
CA GLY A 12 4.25 3.25 -25.08
C GLY A 12 4.89 2.08 -24.32
N SER A 13 5.95 2.39 -23.59
CA SER A 13 6.63 1.45 -22.71
C SER A 13 6.54 1.90 -21.24
N LEU A 14 6.58 0.94 -20.36
CA LEU A 14 6.76 1.18 -18.92
C LEU A 14 7.85 0.29 -18.36
N THR A 15 8.49 0.80 -17.31
CA THR A 15 9.37 0.02 -16.46
C THR A 15 8.66 -0.24 -15.14
N ALA A 16 8.56 -1.50 -14.75
CA ALA A 16 8.12 -1.94 -13.44
C ALA A 16 9.35 -2.39 -12.63
N ALA A 17 9.60 -1.75 -11.50
CA ALA A 17 10.76 -2.03 -10.65
C ALA A 17 10.32 -2.26 -9.21
N TRP A 18 10.74 -3.39 -8.61
CA TRP A 18 10.50 -3.67 -7.21
C TRP A 18 11.41 -2.79 -6.33
N VAL A 19 10.82 -2.11 -5.36
CA VAL A 19 11.56 -1.30 -4.37
C VAL A 19 11.79 -2.14 -3.13
N GLY A 20 13.04 -2.21 -2.68
CA GLY A 20 13.48 -3.06 -1.57
C GLY A 20 13.95 -4.45 -2.00
N ALA A 21 13.77 -4.80 -3.27
CA ALA A 21 14.28 -6.04 -3.86
C ALA A 21 14.91 -5.77 -5.24
N ALA A 22 15.79 -6.65 -5.68
CA ALA A 22 16.34 -6.58 -7.02
C ALA A 22 15.28 -7.00 -8.05
N GLY A 23 15.31 -6.35 -9.20
CA GLY A 23 14.50 -6.72 -10.35
C GLY A 23 13.71 -5.54 -10.90
N GLN A 24 13.81 -5.40 -12.21
CA GLN A 24 12.97 -4.52 -13.01
C GLN A 24 12.65 -5.21 -14.33
N SER A 25 11.52 -4.87 -14.90
CA SER A 25 11.08 -5.37 -16.19
C SER A 25 10.52 -4.23 -17.03
N VAL A 26 10.71 -4.34 -18.34
CA VAL A 26 10.18 -3.37 -19.31
C VAL A 26 9.05 -4.04 -20.09
N HIS A 27 7.93 -3.37 -20.18
CA HIS A 27 6.74 -3.87 -20.85
C HIS A 27 6.18 -2.84 -21.83
N GLN A 28 5.57 -3.33 -22.91
CA GLN A 28 4.84 -2.50 -23.85
C GLN A 28 3.37 -2.48 -23.50
N TYR A 29 2.73 -1.33 -23.69
CA TYR A 29 1.28 -1.19 -23.56
C TYR A 29 0.68 -0.51 -24.80
N SER A 30 -0.55 -0.82 -25.08
CA SER A 30 -1.30 -0.23 -26.19
C SER A 30 -2.22 0.87 -25.68
N GLY A 31 -2.31 1.97 -26.44
CA GLY A 31 -3.24 3.06 -26.13
C GLY A 31 -4.70 2.65 -26.30
N ASP A 32 -5.58 3.34 -25.59
CA ASP A 32 -7.04 3.19 -25.61
C ASP A 32 -7.55 1.77 -25.26
N ARG A 33 -6.74 1.01 -24.53
CA ARG A 33 -7.14 -0.30 -24.01
C ARG A 33 -6.43 -0.61 -22.68
N VAL A 34 -7.01 -1.54 -21.94
CA VAL A 34 -6.40 -2.11 -20.76
C VAL A 34 -5.34 -3.13 -21.19
N THR A 35 -4.15 -3.00 -20.64
CA THR A 35 -3.05 -3.97 -20.81
C THR A 35 -2.80 -4.64 -19.45
N THR A 36 -2.81 -5.97 -19.42
CA THR A 36 -2.51 -6.77 -18.25
C THR A 36 -1.12 -7.39 -18.40
N ILE A 37 -0.28 -7.23 -17.39
CA ILE A 37 1.11 -7.65 -17.36
C ILE A 37 1.32 -8.58 -16.16
N ASP A 38 1.74 -9.81 -16.42
CA ASP A 38 2.15 -10.73 -15.36
C ASP A 38 3.55 -10.35 -14.86
N LEU A 39 3.67 -10.01 -13.58
CA LEU A 39 4.93 -9.66 -12.92
C LEU A 39 5.53 -10.86 -12.18
N GLY A 40 4.88 -12.01 -12.19
CA GLY A 40 5.32 -13.22 -11.49
C GLY A 40 5.18 -13.14 -9.98
N ASP A 41 6.12 -13.76 -9.29
CA ASP A 41 6.10 -13.79 -7.81
C ASP A 41 6.59 -12.46 -7.24
N VAL A 42 5.90 -11.99 -6.19
CA VAL A 42 6.35 -10.81 -5.43
C VAL A 42 7.63 -11.17 -4.68
N PRO A 43 8.76 -10.48 -4.92
CA PRO A 43 9.98 -10.74 -4.17
C PRO A 43 9.78 -10.57 -2.66
N LYS A 44 10.44 -11.42 -1.87
CA LYS A 44 10.26 -11.46 -0.41
C LYS A 44 10.51 -10.11 0.27
N ASP A 45 11.52 -9.38 -0.22
CA ASP A 45 11.96 -8.10 0.36
C ASP A 45 11.32 -6.88 -0.33
N ALA A 46 10.43 -7.11 -1.30
CA ALA A 46 9.73 -6.02 -1.98
C ALA A 46 8.77 -5.29 -1.05
N SER A 47 8.92 -3.98 -0.97
CA SER A 47 8.08 -3.08 -0.19
C SER A 47 7.09 -2.30 -1.04
N ALA A 48 7.38 -2.12 -2.33
CA ALA A 48 6.54 -1.43 -3.29
C ALA A 48 6.90 -1.82 -4.73
N LEU A 49 6.04 -1.44 -5.66
CA LEU A 49 6.31 -1.47 -7.10
C LEU A 49 6.36 -0.03 -7.62
N LYS A 50 7.51 0.37 -8.18
CA LYS A 50 7.67 1.64 -8.89
C LYS A 50 7.37 1.43 -10.37
N ILE A 51 6.46 2.24 -10.90
CA ILE A 51 6.11 2.23 -12.32
C ILE A 51 6.57 3.57 -12.92
N THR A 52 7.33 3.49 -14.00
CA THR A 52 7.75 4.64 -14.80
C THR A 52 7.31 4.38 -16.24
N ALA A 53 6.54 5.27 -16.83
CA ALA A 53 5.98 5.10 -18.18
C ALA A 53 6.31 6.32 -19.06
N ASP A 54 6.39 6.08 -20.38
CA ASP A 54 6.65 7.13 -21.38
C ASP A 54 5.51 8.13 -21.50
N THR A 55 4.29 7.70 -21.20
CA THR A 55 3.09 8.53 -21.25
C THR A 55 2.35 8.46 -19.92
N LYS A 56 1.34 9.31 -19.76
CA LYS A 56 0.47 9.29 -18.57
C LYS A 56 -0.36 7.99 -18.55
N VAL A 57 -0.24 7.22 -17.47
CA VAL A 57 -0.96 5.97 -17.27
C VAL A 57 -1.76 5.99 -15.98
N THR A 58 -2.85 5.22 -15.95
CA THR A 58 -3.51 4.78 -14.73
C THR A 58 -3.17 3.32 -14.55
N ALA A 59 -2.73 2.94 -13.36
CA ALA A 59 -2.29 1.58 -13.07
C ALA A 59 -2.70 1.13 -11.67
N ASP A 60 -2.97 -0.16 -11.55
CA ASP A 60 -3.14 -0.86 -10.30
C ASP A 60 -2.44 -2.22 -10.33
N VAL A 61 -2.20 -2.78 -9.15
CA VAL A 61 -1.57 -4.08 -9.00
C VAL A 61 -2.49 -5.00 -8.23
N THR A 62 -2.82 -6.14 -8.83
CA THR A 62 -3.44 -7.24 -8.12
C THR A 62 -2.36 -8.15 -7.56
N VAL A 63 -2.34 -8.34 -6.24
CA VAL A 63 -1.46 -9.30 -5.57
C VAL A 63 -2.30 -10.46 -5.08
N SER A 64 -1.92 -11.68 -5.43
CA SER A 64 -2.59 -12.91 -4.98
C SER A 64 -1.70 -13.69 -4.02
N ARG A 65 -2.33 -14.38 -3.08
CA ARG A 65 -1.70 -15.28 -2.13
C ARG A 65 -2.45 -16.60 -2.11
N ASP A 66 -1.71 -17.68 -2.31
CA ASP A 66 -2.27 -19.01 -2.19
C ASP A 66 -2.32 -19.45 -0.71
N GLY A 67 -3.42 -20.03 -0.31
CA GLY A 67 -3.60 -20.71 0.97
C GLY A 67 -3.37 -22.22 0.84
N ASN A 68 -3.84 -22.97 1.81
CA ASN A 68 -3.80 -24.44 1.78
C ASN A 68 -4.86 -24.99 0.80
N GLY A 69 -4.44 -25.94 -0.04
CA GLY A 69 -5.32 -26.55 -1.05
C GLY A 69 -5.63 -25.60 -2.20
N ASN A 70 -6.90 -25.52 -2.61
CA ASN A 70 -7.35 -24.68 -3.73
C ASN A 70 -7.85 -23.29 -3.28
N GLN A 71 -7.49 -22.85 -2.08
CA GLN A 71 -7.93 -21.60 -1.51
C GLN A 71 -6.88 -20.53 -1.77
N SER A 72 -7.30 -19.40 -2.33
CA SER A 72 -6.46 -18.24 -2.57
C SER A 72 -7.25 -16.98 -2.28
N ASP A 73 -6.53 -15.91 -2.00
CA ASP A 73 -7.08 -14.58 -1.83
C ASP A 73 -6.26 -13.56 -2.63
N PHE A 74 -6.83 -12.40 -2.89
CA PHE A 74 -6.14 -11.34 -3.62
C PHE A 74 -6.45 -9.97 -3.04
N ALA A 75 -5.52 -9.04 -3.22
CA ALA A 75 -5.69 -7.63 -2.93
C ALA A 75 -5.45 -6.79 -4.18
N LEU A 76 -6.32 -5.81 -4.40
CA LEU A 76 -6.11 -4.76 -5.38
C LEU A 76 -5.41 -3.58 -4.71
N ILE A 77 -4.27 -3.17 -5.24
CA ILE A 77 -3.44 -2.09 -4.73
C ILE A 77 -3.37 -0.99 -5.78
N GLY A 78 -4.06 0.10 -5.52
CA GLY A 78 -4.00 1.29 -6.36
C GLY A 78 -2.69 2.06 -6.21
N ALA A 79 -2.48 3.03 -7.09
CA ALA A 79 -1.32 3.92 -7.01
C ALA A 79 -1.36 4.72 -5.69
N ALA A 80 -0.25 4.70 -4.95
CA ALA A 80 -0.10 5.51 -3.75
C ALA A 80 0.05 6.99 -4.12
N GLN A 81 -0.65 7.85 -3.38
CA GLN A 81 -0.51 9.30 -3.49
C GLN A 81 0.48 9.80 -2.43
N THR A 82 1.09 10.94 -2.72
CA THR A 82 2.02 11.62 -1.81
C THR A 82 1.32 12.76 -1.07
N ASP A 83 0.24 12.43 -0.36
CA ASP A 83 -0.47 13.40 0.47
C ASP A 83 0.39 13.81 1.67
N ASP A 84 0.33 15.09 2.03
CA ASP A 84 1.09 15.60 3.18
C ASP A 84 0.65 14.94 4.48
N ARG A 85 -0.65 14.65 4.62
CA ARG A 85 -1.25 13.96 5.76
C ARG A 85 -2.33 12.99 5.31
N SER A 86 -2.23 11.76 5.75
CA SER A 86 -3.21 10.72 5.44
C SER A 86 -3.30 9.66 6.54
N ALA A 87 -4.37 8.88 6.51
CA ALA A 87 -4.58 7.79 7.47
C ALA A 87 -5.11 6.54 6.78
N ALA A 88 -4.88 5.41 7.43
CA ALA A 88 -5.41 4.10 7.03
C ALA A 88 -5.95 3.37 8.24
N VAL A 89 -7.05 2.62 8.08
CA VAL A 89 -7.65 1.80 9.12
C VAL A 89 -7.15 0.37 9.01
N ILE A 90 -6.83 -0.24 10.15
CA ILE A 90 -6.46 -1.65 10.27
C ILE A 90 -7.59 -2.33 11.05
N PRO A 91 -8.46 -3.10 10.38
CA PRO A 91 -9.55 -3.80 11.05
C PRO A 91 -9.04 -4.76 12.13
N SER A 92 -9.81 -4.91 13.20
CA SER A 92 -9.50 -5.83 14.29
C SER A 92 -9.31 -7.27 13.78
N GLY A 93 -8.31 -7.95 14.30
CA GLY A 93 -7.98 -9.33 13.91
C GLY A 93 -7.13 -9.46 12.64
N LEU A 94 -6.71 -8.33 12.04
CA LEU A 94 -5.78 -8.31 10.92
C LEU A 94 -4.43 -7.72 11.34
N ASP A 95 -3.38 -8.26 10.72
CA ASP A 95 -2.02 -7.71 10.80
C ASP A 95 -1.85 -6.65 9.71
N GLY A 96 -1.34 -5.49 10.08
CA GLY A 96 -1.01 -4.39 9.17
C GLY A 96 0.50 -4.30 8.93
N ARG A 97 0.94 -4.41 7.68
CA ARG A 97 2.32 -4.11 7.28
C ARG A 97 2.36 -2.77 6.57
N VAL A 98 2.99 -1.80 7.20
CA VAL A 98 3.19 -0.45 6.65
C VAL A 98 4.41 -0.46 5.74
N SER A 99 4.30 0.16 4.56
CA SER A 99 5.41 0.40 3.64
C SER A 99 5.44 1.88 3.29
N VAL A 100 6.63 2.49 3.38
CA VAL A 100 6.88 3.90 3.05
C VAL A 100 7.92 3.95 1.96
N VAL A 101 7.67 4.72 0.89
CA VAL A 101 8.52 4.79 -0.31
C VAL A 101 8.91 6.23 -0.58
N ASN A 102 10.19 6.43 -0.84
CA ASN A 102 10.75 7.70 -1.24
C ASN A 102 11.18 7.65 -2.71
N ALA A 103 10.37 8.20 -3.61
CA ALA A 103 10.69 8.29 -5.03
C ALA A 103 11.56 9.51 -5.39
N SER A 104 11.92 10.35 -4.41
CA SER A 104 12.71 11.58 -4.62
C SER A 104 14.22 11.31 -4.63
N LEU A 105 14.99 12.35 -4.92
CA LEU A 105 16.46 12.30 -4.99
C LEU A 105 17.16 12.66 -3.65
N SER A 106 16.41 12.87 -2.58
CA SER A 106 16.94 13.19 -1.26
C SER A 106 16.26 12.35 -0.19
N SER A 107 16.96 12.08 0.90
CA SER A 107 16.40 11.44 2.08
C SER A 107 15.26 12.27 2.66
N LYS A 108 14.19 11.64 3.11
CA LYS A 108 13.00 12.26 3.70
C LYS A 108 12.56 11.57 4.96
N GLN A 109 11.80 12.27 5.77
CA GLN A 109 11.22 11.75 7.00
C GLN A 109 9.70 11.75 6.93
N MET A 110 9.09 10.73 7.55
CA MET A 110 7.66 10.61 7.78
C MET A 110 7.42 10.32 9.24
N HIS A 111 6.58 11.11 9.86
CA HIS A 111 6.09 10.85 11.22
C HIS A 111 4.80 10.05 11.14
N MET A 112 4.71 8.98 11.93
CA MET A 112 3.54 8.10 11.94
C MET A 112 3.06 7.89 13.37
N THR A 113 1.74 7.94 13.54
CA THR A 113 1.06 7.76 14.83
C THR A 113 0.07 6.60 14.71
N GLY A 114 0.15 5.66 15.63
CA GLY A 114 -0.84 4.59 15.80
C GLY A 114 -1.96 5.03 16.74
N TYR A 115 -3.20 4.68 16.40
CA TYR A 115 -4.40 4.95 17.19
C TYR A 115 -5.14 3.66 17.51
N ASP A 116 -5.73 3.57 18.68
CA ASP A 116 -6.64 2.50 19.06
C ASP A 116 -8.06 2.69 18.47
N ASP A 117 -8.98 1.78 18.78
CA ASP A 117 -10.38 1.80 18.34
C ASP A 117 -11.21 2.94 18.96
N LYS A 118 -10.67 3.65 19.97
CA LYS A 118 -11.28 4.83 20.60
C LYS A 118 -10.68 6.13 20.08
N GLY A 119 -9.71 6.06 19.18
CA GLY A 119 -9.00 7.22 18.64
C GLY A 119 -7.92 7.78 19.58
N ALA A 120 -7.51 7.05 20.62
CA ALA A 120 -6.37 7.43 21.44
C ALA A 120 -5.06 7.03 20.77
N ALA A 121 -4.06 7.94 20.76
CA ALA A 121 -2.72 7.61 20.27
C ALA A 121 -2.08 6.57 21.18
N VAL A 122 -1.59 5.48 20.61
CA VAL A 122 -0.96 4.36 21.31
C VAL A 122 0.55 4.29 21.10
N GLY A 123 1.07 5.06 20.16
CA GLY A 123 2.51 5.23 19.94
C GLY A 123 2.81 5.94 18.64
N GLU A 124 4.08 6.30 18.47
CA GLU A 124 4.58 7.12 17.38
C GLU A 124 5.93 6.60 16.89
N LYS A 125 6.23 6.86 15.62
CA LYS A 125 7.49 6.50 14.98
C LYS A 125 7.85 7.51 13.90
N THR A 126 9.09 8.00 13.92
CA THR A 126 9.63 8.76 12.79
C THR A 126 10.53 7.85 11.96
N ILE A 127 10.28 7.81 10.67
CA ILE A 127 10.97 6.96 9.73
C ILE A 127 11.72 7.84 8.75
N THR A 128 13.02 7.59 8.61
CA THR A 128 13.86 8.21 7.58
C THR A 128 13.97 7.23 6.42
N VAL A 129 13.65 7.67 5.21
CA VAL A 129 13.74 6.86 3.99
C VAL A 129 14.69 7.54 3.02
N ASP A 130 15.75 6.85 2.65
CA ASP A 130 16.75 7.35 1.72
C ASP A 130 16.18 7.54 0.31
N ALA A 131 16.86 8.32 -0.51
CA ALA A 131 16.49 8.59 -1.89
C ALA A 131 16.31 7.28 -2.68
N GLY A 132 15.17 7.11 -3.34
CA GLY A 132 14.86 5.93 -4.15
C GLY A 132 14.65 4.64 -3.35
N ALA A 133 14.61 4.70 -2.01
CA ALA A 133 14.46 3.55 -1.13
C ALA A 133 13.03 3.38 -0.60
N ALA A 134 12.81 2.27 0.10
CA ALA A 134 11.61 2.02 0.88
C ALA A 134 11.97 1.51 2.28
N ALA A 135 11.07 1.74 3.23
CA ALA A 135 11.11 1.17 4.56
C ALA A 135 9.77 0.49 4.86
N SER A 136 9.82 -0.63 5.57
CA SER A 136 8.59 -1.34 5.99
C SER A 136 8.70 -1.77 7.44
N PHE A 137 7.56 -1.79 8.14
CA PHE A 137 7.46 -2.23 9.52
C PHE A 137 6.05 -2.73 9.82
N ASP A 138 5.87 -3.45 10.89
CA ASP A 138 4.55 -3.93 11.30
C ASP A 138 3.82 -2.82 12.08
N ALA A 139 2.53 -2.64 11.84
CA ALA A 139 1.76 -1.59 12.52
C ALA A 139 1.79 -1.74 14.06
N SER A 140 1.96 -2.96 14.55
CA SER A 140 2.19 -3.25 15.97
C SER A 140 3.45 -2.60 16.57
N ASP A 141 4.41 -2.17 15.74
CA ASP A 141 5.57 -1.39 16.20
C ASP A 141 5.19 0.03 16.66
N LEU A 142 3.99 0.51 16.31
CA LEU A 142 3.43 1.78 16.77
C LEU A 142 2.68 1.65 18.11
N GLY A 143 2.50 0.42 18.62
CA GLY A 143 1.82 0.20 19.87
C GLY A 143 0.92 -1.04 19.87
N LYS A 144 0.24 -1.26 20.99
CA LYS A 144 -0.71 -2.38 21.11
C LYS A 144 -2.07 -1.98 20.56
N ASN A 145 -2.75 -2.92 19.90
CA ASN A 145 -4.11 -2.74 19.38
C ASN A 145 -4.24 -1.53 18.44
N VAL A 146 -3.30 -1.37 17.53
CA VAL A 146 -3.37 -0.32 16.50
C VAL A 146 -4.54 -0.62 15.58
N PHE A 147 -5.53 0.26 15.59
CA PHE A 147 -6.71 0.22 14.74
C PHE A 147 -6.59 1.16 13.53
N ALA A 148 -5.83 2.24 13.67
CA ALA A 148 -5.54 3.15 12.57
C ALA A 148 -4.11 3.66 12.66
N VAL A 149 -3.55 4.00 11.49
CA VAL A 149 -2.25 4.66 11.36
C VAL A 149 -2.48 5.97 10.63
N ALA A 150 -2.01 7.06 11.21
CA ALA A 150 -1.91 8.35 10.53
C ALA A 150 -0.45 8.65 10.21
N ALA A 151 -0.23 9.25 9.05
CA ALA A 151 1.09 9.67 8.58
C ALA A 151 1.11 11.17 8.27
N ASP A 152 2.21 11.81 8.61
CA ASP A 152 2.54 13.19 8.30
C ASP A 152 3.94 13.25 7.70
N GLY A 153 4.05 13.64 6.43
CA GLY A 153 5.34 13.68 5.73
C GLY A 153 5.21 14.02 4.26
N LYS A 154 5.93 15.06 3.81
CA LYS A 154 5.84 15.57 2.43
C LYS A 154 6.60 14.72 1.43
N GLY A 155 5.90 14.36 0.34
CA GLY A 155 6.51 13.74 -0.83
C GLY A 155 7.04 12.34 -0.58
N LEU A 156 6.50 11.63 0.39
CA LEU A 156 6.63 10.20 0.60
C LEU A 156 5.29 9.53 0.26
N ALA A 157 5.35 8.41 -0.45
CA ALA A 157 4.21 7.54 -0.64
C ALA A 157 4.21 6.46 0.43
N TRP A 158 3.04 6.04 0.90
CA TRP A 158 2.94 4.94 1.84
C TRP A 158 1.66 4.13 1.64
N GLY A 159 1.57 2.98 2.26
CA GLY A 159 0.39 2.13 2.21
C GLY A 159 0.43 1.07 3.30
N VAL A 160 -0.71 0.43 3.54
CA VAL A 160 -0.84 -0.67 4.49
C VAL A 160 -1.38 -1.90 3.79
N ARG A 161 -0.59 -2.96 3.82
CA ARG A 161 -1.05 -4.30 3.45
C ARG A 161 -1.63 -4.98 4.67
N LEU A 162 -2.82 -5.54 4.52
CA LEU A 162 -3.50 -6.32 5.54
C LEU A 162 -3.27 -7.81 5.30
N SER A 163 -3.10 -8.58 6.35
CA SER A 163 -3.04 -10.04 6.28
C SER A 163 -3.54 -10.65 7.58
N SER A 164 -3.99 -11.92 7.51
CA SER A 164 -4.22 -12.74 8.69
C SER A 164 -3.58 -14.10 8.48
N SER A 165 -2.85 -14.54 9.48
CA SER A 165 -2.31 -15.90 9.55
C SER A 165 -3.09 -16.78 10.55
N ALA A 166 -3.92 -16.17 11.39
CA ALA A 166 -4.67 -16.83 12.44
C ALA A 166 -6.16 -16.76 12.13
N VAL A 167 -6.67 -17.79 11.48
CA VAL A 167 -8.11 -18.00 11.39
C VAL A 167 -8.49 -18.95 12.52
N SER A 168 -9.24 -18.43 13.51
CA SER A 168 -9.66 -19.21 14.68
C SER A 168 -10.75 -20.27 14.36
N ASP A 169 -11.45 -20.13 13.25
CA ASP A 169 -12.44 -21.10 12.79
C ASP A 169 -11.74 -22.25 12.04
N ALA A 170 -11.87 -23.46 12.54
CA ALA A 170 -11.29 -24.66 11.92
C ALA A 170 -11.75 -24.88 10.47
N LYS A 171 -12.93 -24.38 10.07
CA LYS A 171 -13.44 -24.46 8.69
C LYS A 171 -12.72 -23.50 7.75
N LEU A 172 -12.18 -22.44 8.29
CA LEU A 172 -11.44 -21.41 7.55
C LEU A 172 -9.93 -21.55 7.73
N ALA A 173 -9.48 -22.50 8.55
CA ALA A 173 -8.06 -22.76 8.78
C ALA A 173 -7.36 -23.11 7.46
N GLY A 174 -6.32 -22.33 7.15
CA GLY A 174 -5.56 -22.49 5.90
C GLY A 174 -6.03 -21.60 4.75
N ILE A 175 -7.08 -20.79 4.91
CA ILE A 175 -7.41 -19.72 3.96
C ILE A 175 -6.36 -18.61 4.12
N ALA A 176 -5.68 -18.28 3.03
CA ALA A 176 -4.83 -17.10 3.00
C ALA A 176 -5.72 -15.86 2.93
N TYR A 177 -5.42 -14.86 3.75
CA TYR A 177 -6.02 -13.54 3.65
C TYR A 177 -4.95 -12.51 3.31
N ILE A 178 -5.24 -11.68 2.32
CA ILE A 178 -4.45 -10.51 1.96
C ILE A 178 -5.41 -9.38 1.56
N GLY A 179 -5.09 -8.17 1.97
CA GLY A 179 -5.87 -6.99 1.64
C GLY A 179 -4.99 -5.75 1.61
N ALA A 180 -5.57 -4.66 1.13
CA ALA A 180 -4.99 -3.32 1.23
C ALA A 180 -6.05 -2.38 1.77
N THR A 181 -5.65 -1.47 2.64
CA THR A 181 -6.55 -0.43 3.14
C THR A 181 -6.34 0.84 2.33
N PRO A 182 -7.40 1.53 1.91
CA PRO A 182 -7.28 2.81 1.24
C PRO A 182 -6.72 3.86 2.19
N LEU A 183 -5.88 4.74 1.67
CA LEU A 183 -5.44 5.93 2.38
C LEU A 183 -6.48 7.04 2.24
N MET A 184 -6.81 7.66 3.36
CA MET A 184 -7.73 8.78 3.42
C MET A 184 -6.97 10.06 3.78
N PRO A 185 -7.01 11.12 2.95
CA PRO A 185 -6.42 12.40 3.32
C PRO A 185 -7.03 12.91 4.63
N LEU A 186 -6.17 13.36 5.56
CA LEU A 186 -6.62 13.98 6.79
C LEU A 186 -6.93 15.45 6.55
N GLN A 187 -8.18 15.82 6.77
CA GLN A 187 -8.62 17.21 6.70
C GLN A 187 -8.52 17.85 8.08
N GLU A 188 -7.93 19.04 8.16
CA GLU A 188 -7.81 19.78 9.43
C GLU A 188 -9.17 20.29 9.95
N ARG A 189 -10.15 20.45 9.08
CA ARG A 189 -11.49 20.92 9.45
C ARG A 189 -12.57 20.18 8.67
N ILE A 190 -13.47 19.54 9.40
CA ILE A 190 -14.75 19.10 8.87
C ILE A 190 -15.72 20.28 9.04
N TRP A 191 -16.11 20.92 7.94
CA TRP A 191 -17.20 21.87 7.97
C TRP A 191 -18.50 21.10 8.08
N ALA A 192 -19.03 21.00 9.30
CA ALA A 192 -20.44 20.64 9.46
C ALA A 192 -21.25 21.89 9.05
N ARG A 193 -21.94 21.82 7.92
CA ARG A 193 -22.91 22.82 7.52
C ARG A 193 -24.14 22.62 8.39
N SER A 194 -24.34 23.48 9.36
CA SER A 194 -25.55 23.55 10.16
C SER A 194 -26.54 24.54 9.54
N ASP A 195 -27.04 24.23 8.35
CA ASP A 195 -28.15 25.00 7.77
C ASP A 195 -29.42 24.14 7.90
N MET A 196 -29.82 23.92 9.13
CA MET A 196 -31.20 23.44 9.42
C MET A 196 -31.83 24.43 10.38
N THR A 197 -32.36 25.46 9.85
CA THR A 197 -33.47 26.26 10.41
C THR A 197 -34.66 26.19 9.47
#